data_1e457b939a7e0231a02c9c081b7d6f42
#
_entry.id   1e457b939a7e0231a02c9c081b7d6f42
#
_cell.length_a   1.000
_cell.length_b   1.000
_cell.length_c   1.000
_cell.angle_alpha   90.00
_cell.angle_beta   90.00
_cell.angle_gamma   90.00
#
_symmetry.space_group_name_H-M   'P 1'
#
loop_
_entity.id
_entity.type
_entity.pdbx_description
1 polymer ?
#
loop_
_entity_poly.entity_id
_entity_poly.type
_entity_poly.pdbx_seq_one_letter_code
_entity_poly.pdbx_strand_id
1 'polypeptide(L)'
;MPNQPLENAHTFTLEVSNKMGVHARPAAMIVRIASHFSGEIWVTKKDGERVNAKSIMGIMMLAAARGSELTFECTPEDAPELEKQMSDLFASKFQDE
;
A
#
# COMPACT_ATOMS: atom_id res chain seq x y z
N MET A 1 0.70 10.19 16.74
CA MET A 1 -0.66 9.66 16.79
C MET A 1 -0.95 8.89 15.52
N PRO A 2 -1.45 7.67 15.64
CA PRO A 2 -1.58 6.82 14.45
C PRO A 2 -2.60 7.32 13.43
N ASN A 3 -3.55 8.16 13.83
CA ASN A 3 -4.58 8.63 12.91
C ASN A 3 -4.31 9.99 12.30
N GLN A 4 -3.15 10.58 12.62
CA GLN A 4 -2.83 11.88 12.06
C GLN A 4 -2.12 11.72 10.72
N PRO A 5 -2.46 12.57 9.73
CA PRO A 5 -1.73 12.52 8.47
C PRO A 5 -0.29 12.95 8.67
N LEU A 6 0.58 12.46 7.81
CA LEU A 6 1.96 12.90 7.79
C LEU A 6 2.03 14.33 7.30
N GLU A 7 2.95 15.09 7.87
CA GLU A 7 3.13 16.48 7.44
C GLU A 7 3.70 16.51 6.03
N ASN A 8 3.08 17.29 5.17
CA ASN A 8 3.51 17.43 3.76
C ASN A 8 3.53 16.10 3.04
N ALA A 9 2.61 15.20 3.40
CA ALA A 9 2.61 13.86 2.82
C ALA A 9 2.34 13.89 1.33
N HIS A 10 3.00 12.98 0.62
CA HIS A 10 2.67 12.66 -0.76
C HIS A 10 1.72 11.47 -0.76
N THR A 11 0.69 11.52 -1.59
CA THR A 11 -0.25 10.40 -1.70
C THR A 11 -0.36 9.96 -3.16
N PHE A 12 -0.62 8.67 -3.35
CA PHE A 12 -0.92 8.13 -4.66
C PHE A 12 -1.87 6.95 -4.49
N THR A 13 -2.70 6.70 -5.50
CA THR A 13 -3.73 5.67 -5.43
C THR A 13 -3.51 4.63 -6.51
N LEU A 14 -3.61 3.36 -6.12
CA LEU A 14 -3.44 2.24 -7.05
C LEU A 14 -4.62 1.30 -6.93
N GLU A 15 -4.98 0.68 -8.05
CA GLU A 15 -6.09 -0.25 -8.10
C GLU A 15 -5.59 -1.69 -8.00
N VAL A 16 -6.27 -2.50 -7.19
CA VAL A 16 -6.00 -3.93 -7.07
C VAL A 16 -6.62 -4.61 -8.28
N SER A 17 -5.79 -5.21 -9.14
CA SER A 17 -6.30 -5.78 -10.40
C SER A 17 -6.11 -7.29 -10.49
N ASN A 18 -5.47 -7.93 -9.52
CA ASN A 18 -5.32 -9.39 -9.55
C ASN A 18 -6.60 -10.07 -9.09
N LYS A 19 -6.79 -11.30 -9.57
CA LYS A 19 -8.05 -12.01 -9.39
C LYS A 19 -8.42 -12.20 -7.92
N MET A 20 -7.46 -12.59 -7.10
CA MET A 20 -7.71 -12.95 -5.70
C MET A 20 -7.65 -11.76 -4.75
N GLY A 21 -7.27 -10.58 -5.24
CA GLY A 21 -7.12 -9.45 -4.35
C GLY A 21 -5.88 -9.56 -3.48
N VAL A 22 -5.83 -8.73 -2.43
CA VAL A 22 -4.65 -8.68 -1.56
C VAL A 22 -4.79 -9.71 -0.45
N HIS A 23 -4.44 -10.95 -0.77
CA HIS A 23 -4.35 -12.03 0.22
C HIS A 23 -2.92 -12.05 0.78
N ALA A 24 -2.55 -13.14 1.46
CA ALA A 24 -1.31 -13.16 2.26
C ALA A 24 -0.05 -12.88 1.45
N ARG A 25 0.09 -13.50 0.27
CA ARG A 25 1.31 -13.32 -0.52
C ARG A 25 1.43 -11.90 -1.08
N PRO A 26 0.41 -11.34 -1.72
CA PRO A 26 0.48 -9.93 -2.10
C PRO A 26 0.71 -8.99 -0.92
N ALA A 27 0.08 -9.26 0.22
CA ALA A 27 0.29 -8.43 1.41
C ALA A 27 1.75 -8.43 1.82
N ALA A 28 2.39 -9.60 1.82
CA ALA A 28 3.81 -9.71 2.17
C ALA A 28 4.68 -8.93 1.17
N MET A 29 4.31 -8.94 -0.11
CA MET A 29 5.07 -8.21 -1.12
C MET A 29 4.97 -6.70 -0.92
N ILE A 30 3.78 -6.21 -0.56
CA ILE A 30 3.59 -4.80 -0.25
C ILE A 30 4.47 -4.41 0.94
N VAL A 31 4.41 -5.22 2.01
CA VAL A 31 5.17 -4.95 3.22
C VAL A 31 6.67 -4.96 2.95
N ARG A 32 7.13 -5.90 2.10
CA ARG A 32 8.55 -5.96 1.78
C ARG A 32 9.03 -4.67 1.12
N ILE A 33 8.27 -4.15 0.16
CA ILE A 33 8.63 -2.89 -0.47
C ILE A 33 8.62 -1.76 0.56
N ALA A 34 7.52 -1.64 1.31
CA ALA A 34 7.39 -0.55 2.27
C ALA A 34 8.50 -0.56 3.31
N SER A 35 8.94 -1.76 3.70
CA SER A 35 9.94 -1.89 4.76
C SER A 35 11.33 -1.43 4.36
N HIS A 36 11.58 -1.24 3.07
CA HIS A 36 12.87 -0.72 2.61
C HIS A 36 13.01 0.78 2.82
N PHE A 37 11.91 1.46 3.14
CA PHE A 37 11.91 2.91 3.33
C PHE A 37 11.88 3.22 4.82
N SER A 38 12.68 4.21 5.25
CA SER A 38 12.75 4.53 6.67
C SER A 38 11.57 5.37 7.16
N GLY A 39 10.92 6.11 6.26
CA GLY A 39 9.79 6.94 6.65
C GLY A 39 8.53 6.12 6.87
N GLU A 40 7.56 6.75 7.51
CA GLU A 40 6.26 6.12 7.70
C GLU A 40 5.54 5.99 6.37
N ILE A 41 4.85 4.88 6.18
CA ILE A 41 4.03 4.66 4.99
C ILE A 41 2.69 4.11 5.47
N TRP A 42 1.62 4.80 5.07
CA TRP A 42 0.28 4.41 5.44
C TRP A 42 -0.52 4.07 4.19
N VAL A 43 -1.52 3.23 4.35
CA VAL A 43 -2.38 2.88 3.24
C VAL A 43 -3.82 2.84 3.72
N THR A 44 -4.73 3.33 2.88
CA THR A 44 -6.15 3.41 3.18
C THR A 44 -6.93 2.84 2.01
N LYS A 45 -7.87 1.95 2.28
CA LYS A 45 -8.85 1.55 1.30
C LYS A 45 -9.98 2.57 1.35
N LYS A 46 -10.56 2.89 0.20
CA LYS A 46 -11.63 3.86 0.13
C LYS A 46 -12.67 3.56 1.22
N ASP A 47 -13.01 4.57 2.00
CA ASP A 47 -13.97 4.50 3.11
C ASP A 47 -13.54 3.53 4.21
N GLY A 48 -12.27 3.14 4.25
CA GLY A 48 -11.76 2.24 5.24
C GLY A 48 -10.78 2.90 6.18
N GLU A 49 -10.23 2.07 7.06
CA GLU A 49 -9.25 2.53 8.03
C GLU A 49 -7.88 2.70 7.38
N ARG A 50 -7.10 3.57 7.99
CA ARG A 50 -5.71 3.80 7.64
C ARG A 50 -4.87 2.79 8.39
N VAL A 51 -4.05 2.02 7.65
CA VAL A 51 -3.20 1.00 8.26
C VAL A 51 -1.75 1.25 7.90
N ASN A 52 -0.86 0.68 8.70
CA ASN A 52 0.58 0.79 8.48
C ASN A 52 0.99 -0.16 7.35
N ALA A 53 1.57 0.38 6.28
CA ALA A 53 1.95 -0.42 5.12
C ALA A 53 3.08 -1.40 5.43
N LYS A 54 3.73 -1.25 6.58
CA LYS A 54 4.80 -2.17 7.00
C LYS A 54 4.27 -3.30 7.87
N SER A 55 2.94 -3.44 8.00
CA SER A 55 2.30 -4.47 8.81
C SER A 55 1.49 -5.40 7.91
N ILE A 56 1.88 -6.68 7.85
CA ILE A 56 1.12 -7.65 7.08
C ILE A 56 -0.31 -7.74 7.58
N MET A 57 -0.50 -7.77 8.90
CA MET A 57 -1.85 -7.82 9.45
C MET A 57 -2.65 -6.59 9.10
N GLY A 58 -2.00 -5.41 9.15
CA GLY A 58 -2.69 -4.18 8.78
C GLY A 58 -3.17 -4.23 7.33
N ILE A 59 -2.30 -4.67 6.43
CA ILE A 59 -2.67 -4.76 5.01
C ILE A 59 -3.80 -5.76 4.82
N MET A 60 -3.72 -6.92 5.48
CA MET A 60 -4.76 -7.94 5.32
C MET A 60 -6.10 -7.49 5.88
N MET A 61 -6.08 -6.65 6.92
CA MET A 61 -7.31 -6.14 7.49
C MET A 61 -8.08 -5.22 6.54
N LEU A 62 -7.41 -4.72 5.52
CA LEU A 62 -8.10 -3.91 4.50
C LEU A 62 -9.08 -4.74 3.68
N ALA A 63 -8.87 -6.05 3.60
CA ALA A 63 -9.72 -6.95 2.83
C ALA A 63 -9.92 -6.43 1.40
N ALA A 64 -8.83 -6.03 0.76
CA ALA A 64 -8.90 -5.36 -0.54
C ALA A 64 -9.07 -6.37 -1.65
N ALA A 65 -10.29 -6.48 -2.17
CA ALA A 65 -10.61 -7.35 -3.27
C ALA A 65 -10.25 -6.70 -4.60
N ARG A 66 -10.33 -7.50 -5.67
CA ARG A 66 -10.13 -6.98 -7.02
C ARG A 66 -11.03 -5.76 -7.24
N GLY A 67 -10.46 -4.72 -7.81
CA GLY A 67 -11.18 -3.48 -8.06
C GLY A 67 -11.07 -2.46 -6.95
N SER A 68 -10.58 -2.85 -5.78
CA SER A 68 -10.37 -1.91 -4.68
C SER A 68 -9.29 -0.91 -5.02
N GLU A 69 -9.47 0.32 -4.55
CA GLU A 69 -8.45 1.36 -4.69
C GLU A 69 -7.77 1.58 -3.34
N LEU A 70 -6.45 1.53 -3.36
CA LEU A 70 -5.65 1.75 -2.15
C LEU A 70 -4.86 3.03 -2.32
N THR A 71 -5.00 3.93 -1.35
CA THR A 71 -4.27 5.19 -1.34
C THR A 71 -3.11 5.07 -0.37
N PHE A 72 -1.91 5.26 -0.89
CA PHE A 72 -0.69 5.24 -0.09
C PHE A 72 -0.30 6.65 0.28
N GLU A 73 0.24 6.79 1.49
CA GLU A 73 0.68 8.08 2.03
C GLU A 73 2.10 7.90 2.55
N CYS A 74 3.02 8.76 2.12
CA CYS A 74 4.42 8.65 2.50
C CYS A 74 5.06 10.03 2.54
N THR A 75 6.32 10.09 3.01
CA THR A 75 7.04 11.35 3.00
C THR A 75 7.42 11.71 1.57
N PRO A 76 7.57 13.01 1.27
CA PRO A 76 7.98 13.40 -0.08
C PRO A 76 9.31 12.80 -0.52
N GLU A 77 10.23 12.59 0.42
CA GLU A 77 11.54 12.01 0.09
C GLU A 77 11.42 10.60 -0.45
N ASP A 78 10.51 9.81 0.11
CA ASP A 78 10.34 8.42 -0.30
C ASP A 78 9.47 8.28 -1.54
N ALA A 79 8.70 9.31 -1.87
CA ALA A 79 7.62 9.18 -2.84
C ALA A 79 8.04 8.69 -4.22
N PRO A 80 9.09 9.24 -4.86
CA PRO A 80 9.37 8.82 -6.24
C PRO A 80 9.67 7.33 -6.35
N GLU A 81 10.53 6.83 -5.47
CA GLU A 81 10.92 5.43 -5.55
C GLU A 81 9.81 4.51 -5.05
N LEU A 82 9.13 4.90 -3.98
CA LEU A 82 8.04 4.09 -3.46
C LEU A 82 6.91 3.96 -4.47
N GLU A 83 6.51 5.08 -5.07
CA GLU A 83 5.41 5.04 -6.03
C GLU A 83 5.78 4.17 -7.22
N LYS A 84 7.02 4.29 -7.71
CA LYS A 84 7.46 3.47 -8.83
C LYS A 84 7.40 1.99 -8.49
N GLN A 85 7.98 1.59 -7.36
CA GLN A 85 8.04 0.18 -7.00
C GLN A 85 6.64 -0.38 -6.74
N MET A 86 5.80 0.40 -6.05
CA MET A 86 4.46 -0.08 -5.72
C MET A 86 3.59 -0.15 -6.98
N SER A 87 3.72 0.84 -7.87
CA SER A 87 2.98 0.83 -9.13
C SER A 87 3.36 -0.38 -9.98
N ASP A 88 4.66 -0.69 -10.05
CA ASP A 88 5.11 -1.85 -10.80
C ASP A 88 4.55 -3.13 -10.22
N LEU A 89 4.53 -3.24 -8.89
CA LEU A 89 3.99 -4.42 -8.23
C LEU A 89 2.50 -4.61 -8.55
N PHE A 90 1.72 -3.54 -8.42
CA PHE A 90 0.30 -3.62 -8.69
C PHE A 90 0.02 -3.88 -10.17
N ALA A 91 0.79 -3.26 -11.07
CA ALA A 91 0.62 -3.49 -12.51
C ALA A 91 0.93 -4.92 -12.89
N SER A 92 1.85 -5.58 -12.18
CA SER A 92 2.18 -6.98 -12.43
C SER A 92 1.17 -7.93 -11.80
N LYS A 93 0.11 -7.40 -11.19
CA LYS A 93 -0.89 -8.19 -10.45
C LYS A 93 -0.24 -9.02 -9.37
N PHE A 94 0.77 -8.43 -8.71
CA PHE A 94 1.54 -9.09 -7.65
C PHE A 94 2.19 -10.39 -8.16
N GLN A 95 2.42 -10.46 -9.48
CA GLN A 95 2.98 -11.64 -10.13
C GLN A 95 2.13 -12.88 -9.85
N ASP A 96 0.82 -12.68 -9.70
CA ASP A 96 -0.07 -13.67 -9.13
C ASP A 96 -0.96 -14.36 -10.16
N GLU A 97 -1.09 -13.81 -11.35
CA GLU A 97 -1.93 -14.39 -12.39
C GLU A 97 -1.16 -14.70 -13.63
#